data_4cd99f0eacb19b30e000d44de928d161
#
_entry.id   4cd99f0eacb19b30e000d44de928d161
#
_cell.length_a   1.000
_cell.length_b   1.000
_cell.length_c   1.000
_cell.angle_alpha   90.00
_cell.angle_beta   90.00
_cell.angle_gamma   90.00
#
_symmetry.space_group_name_H-M   'P 1'
#
loop_
_entity.id
_entity.type
_entity.pdbx_description
1 polymer ?
#
loop_
_entity_poly.entity_id
_entity_poly.type
_entity_poly.pdbx_seq_one_letter_code
_entity_poly.pdbx_strand_id
1 'polypeptide(L)'
;MKKLLLVQLLLMSSVLFAQSAFTGTWKFNPQSAQFSGKATTFLLQNGMFRCDDCVPKIDIKADGEEHPRLGSPYSDAASVRVVDDHTVEVVTKKKGNVVSTAKDTVSPDGKTLTSEWTFTSENGQPAHGKDIFTRKAAGPAGAHAISGAWLQSKEEDASESVLTVTFQASEDGLTMSDGTGDSYTAKFDGKDYPYKGDPGTTSVSLKKISSNTIEETDKRNGKVISISHMTVSSDGQTLSVDNHDVLRGQKSKFEGKKQ
;
A
#
# COMPACT_ATOMS: atom_id res chain seq x y z
N MET A 1 -56.02 -3.77 -56.95
CA MET A 1 -55.30 -4.64 -56.01
C MET A 1 -54.13 -3.86 -55.47
N LYS A 2 -54.23 -3.26 -54.25
CA LYS A 2 -53.20 -2.49 -53.58
C LYS A 2 -52.42 -3.44 -52.65
N LYS A 3 -51.11 -3.67 -52.92
CA LYS A 3 -50.27 -4.43 -52.04
C LYS A 3 -49.74 -3.53 -50.93
N LEU A 4 -50.13 -3.82 -49.70
CA LEU A 4 -49.61 -3.18 -48.48
C LEU A 4 -48.29 -3.82 -48.14
N LEU A 5 -47.17 -3.06 -48.22
CA LEU A 5 -45.84 -3.47 -47.73
C LEU A 5 -45.80 -3.15 -46.23
N LEU A 6 -45.79 -4.19 -45.42
CA LEU A 6 -45.56 -4.08 -43.95
C LEU A 6 -44.05 -4.00 -43.72
N VAL A 7 -43.52 -2.83 -43.42
CA VAL A 7 -42.14 -2.63 -42.97
C VAL A 7 -42.07 -2.96 -41.48
N GLN A 8 -41.55 -4.14 -41.11
CA GLN A 8 -41.19 -4.45 -39.74
C GLN A 8 -39.91 -3.74 -39.37
N LEU A 9 -40.04 -2.70 -38.51
CA LEU A 9 -38.91 -2.03 -37.90
C LEU A 9 -38.41 -2.93 -36.74
N LEU A 10 -37.33 -3.69 -36.95
CA LEU A 10 -36.61 -4.39 -35.90
C LEU A 10 -35.90 -3.34 -35.03
N LEU A 11 -36.49 -3.03 -33.88
CA LEU A 11 -35.84 -2.33 -32.80
C LEU A 11 -34.78 -3.27 -32.20
N MET A 12 -33.55 -3.21 -32.65
CA MET A 12 -32.41 -3.73 -31.94
C MET A 12 -32.19 -2.89 -30.68
N SER A 13 -32.77 -3.34 -29.57
CA SER A 13 -32.39 -2.83 -28.25
C SER A 13 -30.94 -3.28 -28.00
N SER A 14 -30.00 -2.39 -28.23
CA SER A 14 -28.63 -2.52 -27.73
C SER A 14 -28.71 -2.53 -26.20
N VAL A 15 -28.57 -3.70 -25.60
CA VAL A 15 -28.35 -3.85 -24.17
C VAL A 15 -26.95 -3.25 -23.93
N LEU A 16 -26.90 -1.97 -23.59
CA LEU A 16 -25.71 -1.35 -23.00
C LEU A 16 -25.51 -2.05 -21.64
N PHE A 17 -24.63 -3.03 -21.61
CA PHE A 17 -24.11 -3.49 -20.34
C PHE A 17 -23.42 -2.28 -19.70
N ALA A 18 -24.02 -1.73 -18.68
CA ALA A 18 -23.38 -0.68 -17.91
C ALA A 18 -22.08 -1.25 -17.33
N GLN A 19 -20.97 -0.86 -17.92
CA GLN A 19 -19.65 -1.25 -17.44
C GLN A 19 -19.55 -0.77 -16.00
N SER A 20 -19.12 -1.63 -15.08
CA SER A 20 -18.94 -1.27 -13.67
C SER A 20 -18.01 -0.05 -13.57
N ALA A 21 -18.33 0.89 -12.71
CA ALA A 21 -17.55 2.11 -12.51
C ALA A 21 -16.07 1.83 -12.22
N PHE A 22 -15.77 0.70 -11.58
CA PHE A 22 -14.40 0.32 -11.20
C PHE A 22 -13.53 -0.16 -12.36
N THR A 23 -14.13 -0.72 -13.44
CA THR A 23 -13.34 -1.29 -14.55
C THR A 23 -12.45 -0.25 -15.21
N GLY A 24 -11.16 -0.57 -15.32
CA GLY A 24 -10.12 0.25 -15.95
C GLY A 24 -8.82 0.24 -15.19
N THR A 25 -7.85 0.94 -15.72
CA THR A 25 -6.56 1.20 -15.08
C THR A 25 -6.62 2.55 -14.37
N TRP A 26 -6.14 2.59 -13.15
CA TRP A 26 -6.14 3.76 -12.30
C TRP A 26 -4.72 4.11 -11.91
N LYS A 27 -4.33 5.35 -12.11
CA LYS A 27 -3.03 5.87 -11.71
C LYS A 27 -3.19 6.82 -10.54
N PHE A 28 -2.60 6.45 -9.41
CA PHE A 28 -2.63 7.26 -8.18
C PHE A 28 -1.64 8.42 -8.25
N ASN A 29 -2.04 9.54 -7.66
CA ASN A 29 -1.16 10.69 -7.50
C ASN A 29 -0.58 10.67 -6.08
N PRO A 30 0.73 10.44 -5.88
CA PRO A 30 1.34 10.43 -4.55
C PRO A 30 1.15 11.76 -3.80
N GLN A 31 1.06 12.88 -4.51
CA GLN A 31 0.84 14.19 -3.91
C GLN A 31 -0.60 14.38 -3.37
N SER A 32 -1.55 13.52 -3.74
CA SER A 32 -2.90 13.50 -3.16
C SER A 32 -2.96 12.77 -1.82
N ALA A 33 -1.90 12.07 -1.46
CA ALA A 33 -1.85 11.23 -0.27
C ALA A 33 -2.03 12.06 1.02
N GLN A 34 -2.93 11.59 1.88
CA GLN A 34 -3.18 12.14 3.21
C GLN A 34 -2.96 11.03 4.23
N PHE A 35 -2.21 11.33 5.29
CA PHE A 35 -1.86 10.37 6.32
C PHE A 35 -2.32 10.84 7.69
N SER A 36 -2.78 9.89 8.52
CA SER A 36 -3.22 10.16 9.89
C SER A 36 -3.11 8.90 10.77
N GLY A 37 -3.49 9.00 12.02
CA GLY A 37 -3.49 7.88 12.94
C GLY A 37 -2.22 7.82 13.78
N LYS A 38 -1.77 6.60 14.11
CA LYS A 38 -0.66 6.35 15.02
C LYS A 38 0.68 6.65 14.36
N ALA A 39 1.54 7.41 15.04
CA ALA A 39 2.93 7.61 14.62
C ALA A 39 3.76 6.33 14.87
N THR A 40 4.74 6.07 14.03
CA THR A 40 5.74 5.01 14.24
C THR A 40 6.88 5.54 15.11
N THR A 41 7.27 4.77 16.12
CA THR A 41 8.33 5.14 17.06
C THR A 41 9.60 4.36 16.80
N PHE A 42 10.69 5.07 16.53
CA PHE A 42 12.04 4.52 16.44
C PHE A 42 12.87 4.93 17.65
N LEU A 43 13.73 4.02 18.08
CA LEU A 43 14.76 4.29 19.08
C LEU A 43 16.08 3.70 18.61
N LEU A 44 17.07 4.55 18.38
CA LEU A 44 18.46 4.16 18.12
C LEU A 44 19.34 4.76 19.20
N GLN A 45 19.77 3.93 20.14
CA GLN A 45 20.57 4.31 21.29
C GLN A 45 21.45 3.13 21.72
N ASN A 46 22.65 3.41 22.19
CA ASN A 46 23.62 2.39 22.65
C ASN A 46 23.87 1.27 21.63
N GLY A 47 23.89 1.62 20.33
CA GLY A 47 24.12 0.67 19.25
C GLY A 47 22.94 -0.28 18.95
N MET A 48 21.76 -0.06 19.56
CA MET A 48 20.55 -0.84 19.31
C MET A 48 19.49 -0.01 18.57
N PHE A 49 18.94 -0.60 17.52
CA PHE A 49 17.79 -0.04 16.78
C PHE A 49 16.52 -0.79 17.14
N ARG A 50 15.50 -0.06 17.57
CA ARG A 50 14.20 -0.60 17.98
C ARG A 50 13.05 0.11 17.27
N CYS A 51 12.04 -0.68 16.91
CA CYS A 51 10.74 -0.20 16.47
C CYS A 51 9.66 -1.11 17.09
N ASP A 52 9.05 -0.66 18.17
CA ASP A 52 8.00 -1.41 18.87
C ASP A 52 6.66 -1.38 18.14
N ASP A 53 6.43 -0.38 17.30
CA ASP A 53 5.23 -0.21 16.49
C ASP A 53 5.32 -0.92 15.13
N CYS A 54 6.51 -1.40 14.74
CA CYS A 54 6.69 -2.20 13.54
C CYS A 54 6.03 -3.59 13.67
N VAL A 55 5.58 -4.16 12.55
CA VAL A 55 4.96 -5.50 12.55
C VAL A 55 5.70 -6.40 11.56
N PRO A 56 6.48 -7.37 12.04
CA PRO A 56 6.83 -7.61 13.45
C PRO A 56 7.73 -6.50 14.02
N LYS A 57 7.82 -6.43 15.36
CA LYS A 57 8.75 -5.53 16.06
C LYS A 57 10.17 -5.72 15.57
N ILE A 58 10.96 -4.65 15.64
CA ILE A 58 12.40 -4.68 15.34
C ILE A 58 13.15 -4.36 16.62
N ASP A 59 14.14 -5.19 16.96
CA ASP A 59 15.08 -4.98 18.06
C ASP A 59 16.39 -5.66 17.67
N ILE A 60 17.28 -4.93 17.00
CA ILE A 60 18.54 -5.45 16.45
C ILE A 60 19.67 -4.45 16.67
N LYS A 61 20.91 -4.93 16.62
CA LYS A 61 22.08 -4.04 16.64
C LYS A 61 22.14 -3.20 15.36
N ALA A 62 22.59 -1.96 15.51
CA ALA A 62 22.84 -1.04 14.39
C ALA A 62 24.35 -1.03 14.05
N ASP A 63 24.93 -2.21 13.84
CA ASP A 63 26.36 -2.44 13.56
C ASP A 63 26.65 -2.65 12.05
N GLY A 64 25.61 -2.61 11.22
CA GLY A 64 25.70 -2.85 9.78
C GLY A 64 25.72 -4.33 9.39
N GLU A 65 25.78 -5.24 10.36
CA GLU A 65 25.76 -6.68 10.12
C GLU A 65 24.32 -7.21 10.01
N GLU A 66 24.18 -8.40 9.42
CA GLU A 66 22.88 -9.05 9.28
C GLU A 66 22.43 -9.67 10.61
N HIS A 67 21.22 -9.33 11.03
CA HIS A 67 20.56 -9.90 12.21
C HIS A 67 19.26 -10.60 11.79
N PRO A 68 18.88 -11.72 12.45
CA PRO A 68 17.63 -12.42 12.16
C PRO A 68 16.41 -11.53 12.35
N ARG A 69 15.47 -11.57 11.40
CA ARG A 69 14.18 -10.89 11.48
C ARG A 69 13.05 -11.91 11.57
N LEU A 70 12.75 -12.34 12.79
CA LEU A 70 11.75 -13.37 13.02
C LEU A 70 10.31 -12.85 12.81
N GLY A 71 9.47 -13.71 12.22
CA GLY A 71 8.03 -13.46 12.06
C GLY A 71 7.66 -12.48 10.93
N SER A 72 8.61 -11.94 10.17
CA SER A 72 8.30 -11.13 9.00
C SER A 72 7.97 -12.02 7.80
N PRO A 73 6.85 -11.79 7.09
CA PRO A 73 6.58 -12.51 5.85
C PRO A 73 7.51 -12.05 4.70
N TYR A 74 8.06 -10.83 4.78
CA TYR A 74 8.81 -10.19 3.72
C TYR A 74 10.31 -10.46 3.76
N SER A 75 10.86 -10.71 4.95
CA SER A 75 12.32 -10.85 5.14
C SER A 75 12.63 -11.77 6.31
N ASP A 76 13.78 -12.44 6.28
CA ASP A 76 14.31 -13.30 7.35
C ASP A 76 15.55 -12.70 8.01
N ALA A 77 16.14 -11.67 7.41
CA ALA A 77 17.26 -10.91 7.97
C ALA A 77 17.07 -9.40 7.72
N ALA A 78 17.69 -8.59 8.58
CA ALA A 78 17.82 -7.15 8.41
C ALA A 78 19.17 -6.69 8.96
N SER A 79 19.72 -5.64 8.35
CA SER A 79 20.85 -4.88 8.88
C SER A 79 20.48 -3.42 9.02
N VAL A 80 21.02 -2.77 10.05
CA VAL A 80 20.91 -1.33 10.28
C VAL A 80 22.30 -0.75 10.40
N ARG A 81 22.64 0.21 9.57
CA ARG A 81 23.91 0.91 9.57
C ARG A 81 23.71 2.39 9.89
N VAL A 82 24.39 2.87 10.92
CA VAL A 82 24.49 4.31 11.19
C VAL A 82 25.50 4.90 10.21
N VAL A 83 25.05 5.82 9.38
CA VAL A 83 25.89 6.52 8.40
C VAL A 83 26.54 7.75 9.04
N ASP A 84 25.71 8.56 9.70
CA ASP A 84 26.10 9.75 10.45
C ASP A 84 25.06 10.05 11.53
N ASP A 85 25.17 11.19 12.24
CA ASP A 85 24.27 11.57 13.35
C ASP A 85 22.81 11.77 12.94
N HIS A 86 22.52 11.87 11.63
CA HIS A 86 21.19 12.12 11.08
C HIS A 86 20.71 11.03 10.14
N THR A 87 21.57 10.12 9.69
CA THR A 87 21.28 9.18 8.60
C THR A 87 21.50 7.74 9.04
N VAL A 88 20.52 6.89 8.73
CA VAL A 88 20.56 5.43 8.94
C VAL A 88 20.21 4.74 7.62
N GLU A 89 20.90 3.66 7.32
CA GLU A 89 20.53 2.75 6.23
C GLU A 89 20.01 1.43 6.80
N VAL A 90 18.92 0.96 6.21
CA VAL A 90 18.30 -0.32 6.54
C VAL A 90 18.26 -1.18 5.30
N VAL A 91 18.76 -2.41 5.40
CA VAL A 91 18.67 -3.40 4.32
C VAL A 91 17.94 -4.62 4.85
N THR A 92 16.97 -5.14 4.11
CA THR A 92 16.30 -6.40 4.47
C THR A 92 16.56 -7.45 3.41
N LYS A 93 16.71 -8.69 3.85
CA LYS A 93 16.98 -9.84 2.98
C LYS A 93 15.99 -10.96 3.21
N LYS A 94 15.78 -11.75 2.17
CA LYS A 94 15.04 -13.01 2.22
C LYS A 94 15.85 -14.09 1.51
N LYS A 95 16.18 -15.16 2.22
CA LYS A 95 17.01 -16.25 1.69
C LYS A 95 18.34 -15.74 1.08
N GLY A 96 18.96 -14.74 1.74
CA GLY A 96 20.20 -14.11 1.30
C GLY A 96 20.09 -13.05 0.21
N ASN A 97 18.94 -12.88 -0.43
CA ASN A 97 18.73 -11.85 -1.46
C ASN A 97 18.19 -10.55 -0.81
N VAL A 98 18.69 -9.41 -1.24
CA VAL A 98 18.17 -8.11 -0.84
C VAL A 98 16.75 -7.96 -1.41
N VAL A 99 15.77 -7.70 -0.53
CA VAL A 99 14.38 -7.48 -0.91
C VAL A 99 13.93 -6.04 -0.67
N SER A 100 14.55 -5.32 0.25
CA SER A 100 14.35 -3.87 0.34
C SER A 100 15.57 -3.15 0.90
N THR A 101 15.69 -1.88 0.56
CA THR A 101 16.62 -0.93 1.17
C THR A 101 15.85 0.32 1.57
N ALA A 102 16.28 0.97 2.63
CA ALA A 102 15.82 2.30 3.00
C ALA A 102 17.00 3.15 3.48
N LYS A 103 17.02 4.42 3.07
CA LYS A 103 17.91 5.44 3.60
C LYS A 103 17.08 6.49 4.28
N ASP A 104 17.15 6.51 5.59
CA ASP A 104 16.37 7.37 6.46
C ASP A 104 17.24 8.54 6.93
N THR A 105 16.86 9.77 6.57
CA THR A 105 17.62 10.99 6.89
C THR A 105 16.75 12.00 7.63
N VAL A 106 17.20 12.40 8.81
CA VAL A 106 16.54 13.45 9.61
C VAL A 106 17.10 14.81 9.23
N SER A 107 16.21 15.79 9.03
CA SER A 107 16.59 17.17 8.74
C SER A 107 17.42 17.79 9.87
N PRO A 108 18.28 18.79 9.61
CA PRO A 108 19.11 19.43 10.62
C PRO A 108 18.32 20.05 11.78
N ASP A 109 17.08 20.50 11.55
CA ASP A 109 16.20 21.03 12.58
C ASP A 109 15.45 19.93 13.37
N GLY A 110 15.68 18.66 13.00
CA GLY A 110 15.09 17.49 13.63
C GLY A 110 13.59 17.30 13.43
N LYS A 111 12.93 18.05 12.54
CA LYS A 111 11.47 18.03 12.40
C LYS A 111 10.96 17.09 11.33
N THR A 112 11.78 16.79 10.34
CA THR A 112 11.43 15.99 9.17
C THR A 112 12.32 14.77 9.07
N LEU A 113 11.75 13.62 8.75
CA LEU A 113 12.45 12.41 8.35
C LEU A 113 12.10 12.11 6.90
N THR A 114 13.10 11.98 6.06
CA THR A 114 12.99 11.52 4.68
C THR A 114 13.42 10.08 4.60
N SER A 115 12.59 9.21 4.04
CA SER A 115 12.89 7.80 3.75
C SER A 115 12.91 7.59 2.25
N GLU A 116 14.09 7.32 1.69
CA GLU A 116 14.27 6.89 0.30
C GLU A 116 14.37 5.37 0.31
N TRP A 117 13.43 4.70 -0.35
CA TRP A 117 13.33 3.25 -0.27
C TRP A 117 13.30 2.58 -1.64
N THR A 118 13.76 1.33 -1.67
CA THR A 118 13.56 0.40 -2.78
C THR A 118 12.94 -0.89 -2.26
N PHE A 119 12.17 -1.54 -3.11
CA PHE A 119 11.55 -2.82 -2.82
C PHE A 119 11.52 -3.68 -4.07
N THR A 120 11.76 -4.98 -3.93
CA THR A 120 11.67 -5.95 -5.02
C THR A 120 10.79 -7.11 -4.58
N SER A 121 9.63 -7.27 -5.24
CA SER A 121 8.79 -8.45 -5.07
C SER A 121 9.33 -9.62 -5.88
N GLU A 122 8.93 -10.86 -5.51
CA GLU A 122 9.39 -12.06 -6.24
C GLU A 122 8.91 -12.08 -7.71
N ASN A 123 7.75 -11.48 -8.00
CA ASN A 123 7.05 -11.60 -9.29
C ASN A 123 6.75 -10.25 -9.97
N GLY A 124 7.10 -9.14 -9.34
CA GLY A 124 6.77 -7.80 -9.83
C GLY A 124 7.97 -7.01 -10.32
N GLN A 125 7.71 -5.82 -10.81
CA GLN A 125 8.75 -4.85 -11.13
C GLN A 125 9.35 -4.28 -9.84
N PRO A 126 10.67 -3.98 -9.82
CA PRO A 126 11.27 -3.26 -8.72
C PRO A 126 10.52 -1.93 -8.48
N ALA A 127 10.28 -1.62 -7.22
CA ALA A 127 9.64 -0.39 -6.79
C ALA A 127 10.62 0.48 -6.01
N HIS A 128 10.44 1.79 -6.09
CA HIS A 128 11.15 2.76 -5.27
C HIS A 128 10.20 3.89 -4.91
N GLY A 129 10.57 4.63 -3.87
CA GLY A 129 9.81 5.80 -3.48
C GLY A 129 10.55 6.67 -2.49
N LYS A 130 9.91 7.80 -2.17
CA LYS A 130 10.40 8.79 -1.22
C LYS A 130 9.27 9.28 -0.34
N ASP A 131 9.33 8.91 0.92
CA ASP A 131 8.36 9.28 1.94
C ASP A 131 8.90 10.37 2.86
N ILE A 132 8.04 11.29 3.23
CA ILE A 132 8.33 12.36 4.18
C ILE A 132 7.48 12.17 5.42
N PHE A 133 8.14 12.19 6.57
CA PHE A 133 7.50 12.08 7.88
C PHE A 133 7.72 13.35 8.69
N THR A 134 6.72 13.72 9.47
CA THR A 134 6.80 14.81 10.44
C THR A 134 6.99 14.23 11.84
N ARG A 135 7.91 14.79 12.62
CA ARG A 135 8.14 14.40 14.01
C ARG A 135 6.93 14.77 14.88
N LYS A 136 6.43 13.79 15.62
CA LYS A 136 5.34 13.96 16.59
C LYS A 136 5.85 14.01 18.03
N ALA A 137 6.96 13.29 18.33
CA ALA A 137 7.65 13.35 19.61
C ALA A 137 9.14 13.13 19.41
N ALA A 138 9.96 13.80 20.20
CA ALA A 138 11.40 13.57 20.22
C ALA A 138 11.74 12.26 20.94
N GLY A 139 12.87 11.66 20.56
CA GLY A 139 13.46 10.55 21.30
C GLY A 139 14.10 10.99 22.62
N PRO A 140 14.63 10.03 23.40
CA PRO A 140 15.36 10.34 24.65
C PRO A 140 16.63 11.17 24.37
N ALA A 141 17.06 11.93 25.38
CA ALA A 141 18.31 12.67 25.29
C ALA A 141 19.50 11.72 25.02
N GLY A 142 20.41 12.13 24.13
CA GLY A 142 21.57 11.35 23.73
C GLY A 142 21.29 10.17 22.79
N ALA A 143 20.05 9.99 22.33
CA ALA A 143 19.73 9.05 21.26
C ALA A 143 20.01 9.67 19.88
N HIS A 144 20.27 8.83 18.87
CA HIS A 144 20.44 9.23 17.48
C HIS A 144 19.24 10.06 16.98
N ALA A 145 19.45 10.96 16.03
CA ALA A 145 18.42 11.86 15.50
C ALA A 145 17.17 11.16 14.99
N ILE A 146 17.27 9.92 14.47
CA ILE A 146 16.11 9.12 14.02
C ILE A 146 15.15 8.75 15.16
N SER A 147 15.62 8.77 16.41
CA SER A 147 14.80 8.39 17.57
C SER A 147 13.66 9.38 17.80
N GLY A 148 12.47 8.84 18.05
CA GLY A 148 11.25 9.60 18.24
C GLY A 148 10.06 9.01 17.52
N ALA A 149 8.92 9.71 17.58
CA ALA A 149 7.69 9.30 16.92
C ALA A 149 7.49 10.11 15.63
N TRP A 150 7.22 9.40 14.55
CA TRP A 150 7.12 9.92 13.19
C TRP A 150 5.80 9.54 12.54
N LEU A 151 5.11 10.52 11.95
CA LEU A 151 3.91 10.29 11.16
C LEU A 151 4.18 10.68 9.72
N GLN A 152 3.91 9.78 8.79
CA GLN A 152 4.01 10.09 7.37
C GLN A 152 3.14 11.31 7.04
N SER A 153 3.67 12.21 6.27
CA SER A 153 3.00 13.48 5.91
C SER A 153 2.88 13.67 4.41
N LYS A 154 3.77 13.04 3.64
CA LYS A 154 3.77 13.08 2.18
C LYS A 154 4.41 11.81 1.61
N GLU A 155 4.04 11.52 0.38
CA GLU A 155 4.76 10.67 -0.55
C GLU A 155 5.20 11.56 -1.71
N GLU A 156 6.51 11.76 -1.90
CA GLU A 156 7.02 12.73 -2.90
C GLU A 156 7.30 12.08 -4.25
N ASP A 157 7.77 10.83 -4.22
CA ASP A 157 8.12 10.06 -5.41
C ASP A 157 7.75 8.61 -5.20
N ALA A 158 7.26 7.96 -6.25
CA ALA A 158 7.03 6.53 -6.27
C ALA A 158 7.05 6.02 -7.71
N SER A 159 7.58 4.83 -7.91
CA SER A 159 7.62 4.19 -9.22
C SER A 159 6.22 3.86 -9.74
N GLU A 160 6.07 3.85 -11.05
CA GLU A 160 4.82 3.55 -11.77
C GLU A 160 4.18 2.22 -11.30
N SER A 161 5.01 1.22 -10.97
CA SER A 161 4.57 -0.10 -10.53
C SER A 161 3.71 -0.07 -9.25
N VAL A 162 3.97 0.86 -8.33
CA VAL A 162 3.17 1.02 -7.09
C VAL A 162 2.03 2.01 -7.25
N LEU A 163 2.09 2.87 -8.27
CA LEU A 163 1.08 3.91 -8.50
C LEU A 163 -0.07 3.44 -9.40
N THR A 164 0.05 2.28 -10.03
CA THR A 164 -0.91 1.83 -11.03
C THR A 164 -1.59 0.54 -10.63
N VAL A 165 -2.93 0.55 -10.64
CA VAL A 165 -3.77 -0.62 -10.41
C VAL A 165 -4.78 -0.78 -11.54
N THR A 166 -5.04 -2.02 -11.94
CA THR A 166 -6.06 -2.36 -12.93
C THR A 166 -7.15 -3.18 -12.29
N PHE A 167 -8.38 -2.76 -12.49
CA PHE A 167 -9.58 -3.47 -12.07
C PHE A 167 -10.38 -3.96 -13.28
N GLN A 168 -10.87 -5.20 -13.18
CA GLN A 168 -11.88 -5.77 -14.06
C GLN A 168 -13.06 -6.19 -13.19
N ALA A 169 -14.12 -5.40 -13.21
CA ALA A 169 -15.31 -5.69 -12.42
C ALA A 169 -16.36 -6.42 -13.24
N SER A 170 -17.01 -7.41 -12.61
CA SER A 170 -18.19 -8.11 -13.08
C SER A 170 -19.40 -7.72 -12.24
N GLU A 171 -20.55 -8.33 -12.51
CA GLU A 171 -21.78 -8.12 -11.72
C GLU A 171 -21.59 -8.55 -10.26
N ASP A 172 -20.88 -9.65 -10.03
CA ASP A 172 -20.76 -10.33 -8.74
C ASP A 172 -19.36 -10.24 -8.10
N GLY A 173 -18.36 -9.58 -8.75
CA GLY A 173 -17.01 -9.56 -8.24
C GLY A 173 -16.06 -8.58 -8.92
N LEU A 174 -14.81 -8.62 -8.47
CA LEU A 174 -13.71 -7.78 -8.93
C LEU A 174 -12.44 -8.61 -9.08
N THR A 175 -11.75 -8.42 -10.20
CA THR A 175 -10.36 -8.85 -10.38
C THR A 175 -9.47 -7.61 -10.28
N MET A 176 -8.45 -7.67 -9.46
CA MET A 176 -7.42 -6.64 -9.30
C MET A 176 -6.07 -7.18 -9.75
N SER A 177 -5.26 -6.34 -10.35
CA SER A 177 -3.82 -6.55 -10.56
C SER A 177 -3.08 -5.22 -10.56
N ASP A 178 -1.82 -5.25 -10.12
CA ASP A 178 -0.92 -4.08 -10.13
C ASP A 178 0.45 -4.38 -10.73
N GLY A 179 1.31 -3.36 -10.78
CA GLY A 179 2.66 -3.48 -11.35
C GLY A 179 3.67 -4.14 -10.41
N THR A 180 3.35 -4.34 -9.14
CA THR A 180 4.21 -5.06 -8.17
C THR A 180 4.02 -6.57 -8.23
N GLY A 181 3.01 -7.04 -8.99
CA GLY A 181 2.67 -8.45 -9.16
C GLY A 181 1.59 -8.94 -8.22
N ASP A 182 0.97 -8.03 -7.49
CA ASP A 182 -0.16 -8.35 -6.62
C ASP A 182 -1.43 -8.53 -7.43
N SER A 183 -2.25 -9.50 -7.02
CA SER A 183 -3.51 -9.78 -7.72
C SER A 183 -4.49 -10.59 -6.89
N TYR A 184 -5.77 -10.40 -7.18
CA TYR A 184 -6.85 -11.26 -6.69
C TYR A 184 -8.03 -11.29 -7.66
N THR A 185 -8.90 -12.29 -7.50
CA THR A 185 -10.27 -12.33 -8.04
C THR A 185 -11.19 -12.72 -6.91
N ALA A 186 -12.12 -11.85 -6.55
CA ALA A 186 -13.00 -12.02 -5.40
C ALA A 186 -14.44 -11.58 -5.72
N LYS A 187 -15.43 -12.26 -5.11
CA LYS A 187 -16.85 -11.89 -5.22
C LYS A 187 -17.23 -10.87 -4.14
N PHE A 188 -18.30 -10.12 -4.38
CA PHE A 188 -18.85 -9.17 -3.43
C PHE A 188 -19.70 -9.81 -2.31
N ASP A 189 -19.42 -11.07 -1.97
CA ASP A 189 -20.19 -11.89 -1.01
C ASP A 189 -19.61 -11.85 0.42
N GLY A 190 -18.52 -11.11 0.64
CA GLY A 190 -17.86 -10.95 1.93
C GLY A 190 -17.08 -12.17 2.39
N LYS A 191 -16.92 -13.20 1.56
CA LYS A 191 -16.07 -14.35 1.85
C LYS A 191 -14.61 -14.07 1.51
N ASP A 192 -13.73 -14.89 2.08
CA ASP A 192 -12.29 -14.78 1.83
C ASP A 192 -11.91 -15.47 0.51
N TYR A 193 -11.15 -14.74 -0.32
CA TYR A 193 -10.58 -15.20 -1.58
C TYR A 193 -9.06 -15.09 -1.52
N PRO A 194 -8.31 -15.97 -2.22
CA PRO A 194 -6.86 -15.91 -2.23
C PRO A 194 -6.31 -14.58 -2.78
N TYR A 195 -5.37 -13.98 -2.07
CA TYR A 195 -4.54 -12.88 -2.54
C TYR A 195 -3.19 -13.45 -3.00
N LYS A 196 -2.61 -12.94 -4.08
CA LYS A 196 -1.36 -13.41 -4.67
C LYS A 196 -0.41 -12.23 -4.85
N GLY A 197 0.90 -12.51 -4.76
CA GLY A 197 1.97 -11.54 -4.95
C GLY A 197 2.54 -11.04 -3.62
N ASP A 198 1.71 -10.54 -2.71
CA ASP A 198 2.13 -10.08 -1.39
C ASP A 198 2.21 -11.23 -0.37
N PRO A 199 3.42 -11.57 0.15
CA PRO A 199 3.55 -12.59 1.19
C PRO A 199 2.95 -12.18 2.54
N GLY A 200 2.63 -10.91 2.71
CA GLY A 200 2.00 -10.33 3.89
C GLY A 200 0.49 -10.41 3.90
N THR A 201 -0.14 -10.63 2.73
CA THR A 201 -1.59 -10.73 2.56
C THR A 201 -1.95 -12.11 2.02
N THR A 202 -2.75 -12.87 2.74
CA THR A 202 -3.11 -14.25 2.34
C THR A 202 -4.49 -14.35 1.70
N SER A 203 -5.38 -13.44 2.04
CA SER A 203 -6.74 -13.41 1.49
C SER A 203 -7.33 -12.01 1.53
N VAL A 204 -8.31 -11.79 0.66
CA VAL A 204 -9.11 -10.58 0.56
C VAL A 204 -10.60 -10.95 0.62
N SER A 205 -11.41 -10.08 1.20
CA SER A 205 -12.87 -10.17 1.08
C SER A 205 -13.43 -8.82 0.62
N LEU A 206 -14.45 -8.88 -0.25
CA LEU A 206 -15.08 -7.70 -0.83
C LEU A 206 -16.54 -7.60 -0.45
N LYS A 207 -17.01 -6.39 -0.17
CA LYS A 207 -18.43 -6.06 -0.03
C LYS A 207 -18.77 -4.86 -0.89
N LYS A 208 -19.83 -4.98 -1.67
CA LYS A 208 -20.39 -3.85 -2.41
C LYS A 208 -21.26 -3.02 -1.48
N ILE A 209 -20.82 -1.80 -1.19
CA ILE A 209 -21.52 -0.85 -0.31
C ILE A 209 -22.57 -0.07 -1.11
N SER A 210 -22.21 0.33 -2.34
CA SER A 210 -23.11 1.01 -3.28
C SER A 210 -22.74 0.68 -4.72
N SER A 211 -23.35 1.33 -5.71
CA SER A 211 -22.99 1.16 -7.13
C SER A 211 -21.55 1.60 -7.46
N ASN A 212 -21.00 2.52 -6.66
CA ASN A 212 -19.67 3.12 -6.87
C ASN A 212 -18.75 3.03 -5.64
N THR A 213 -19.10 2.25 -4.61
CA THR A 213 -18.30 2.07 -3.40
C THR A 213 -18.18 0.60 -3.04
N ILE A 214 -16.94 0.14 -2.81
CA ILE A 214 -16.58 -1.21 -2.38
C ILE A 214 -15.78 -1.10 -1.08
N GLU A 215 -16.06 -1.97 -0.11
CA GLU A 215 -15.21 -2.26 1.04
C GLU A 215 -14.34 -3.47 0.71
N GLU A 216 -13.02 -3.31 0.82
CA GLU A 216 -12.03 -4.37 0.73
C GLU A 216 -11.43 -4.61 2.11
N THR A 217 -11.34 -5.87 2.51
CA THR A 217 -10.72 -6.28 3.77
C THR A 217 -9.62 -7.29 3.50
N ASP A 218 -8.39 -6.91 3.77
CA ASP A 218 -7.22 -7.77 3.64
C ASP A 218 -6.93 -8.52 4.91
N LYS A 219 -6.48 -9.77 4.77
CA LYS A 219 -6.20 -10.65 5.89
C LYS A 219 -4.87 -11.37 5.73
N ARG A 220 -4.21 -11.60 6.86
CA ARG A 220 -3.07 -12.49 6.99
C ARG A 220 -3.44 -13.65 7.91
N ASN A 221 -3.49 -14.86 7.35
CA ASN A 221 -3.86 -16.07 8.10
C ASN A 221 -5.18 -15.90 8.89
N GLY A 222 -6.19 -15.34 8.23
CA GLY A 222 -7.54 -15.11 8.78
C GLY A 222 -7.66 -13.88 9.71
N LYS A 223 -6.55 -13.17 10.01
CA LYS A 223 -6.59 -11.93 10.81
C LYS A 223 -6.64 -10.71 9.90
N VAL A 224 -7.55 -9.80 10.14
CA VAL A 224 -7.66 -8.53 9.42
C VAL A 224 -6.38 -7.70 9.64
N ILE A 225 -5.79 -7.24 8.54
CA ILE A 225 -4.60 -6.40 8.53
C ILE A 225 -4.86 -5.02 7.95
N SER A 226 -5.82 -4.90 7.02
CA SER A 226 -6.19 -3.65 6.35
C SER A 226 -7.68 -3.64 6.01
N ILE A 227 -8.28 -2.46 6.01
CA ILE A 227 -9.64 -2.21 5.51
C ILE A 227 -9.58 -0.97 4.62
N SER A 228 -10.05 -1.11 3.38
CA SER A 228 -10.09 -0.03 2.40
C SER A 228 -11.51 0.23 1.92
N HIS A 229 -11.89 1.50 1.85
CA HIS A 229 -13.09 1.92 1.15
C HIS A 229 -12.68 2.57 -0.17
N MET A 230 -13.04 1.93 -1.26
CA MET A 230 -12.77 2.39 -2.63
C MET A 230 -14.03 3.01 -3.20
N THR A 231 -13.97 4.27 -3.62
CA THR A 231 -15.12 5.01 -4.17
C THR A 231 -14.77 5.64 -5.51
N VAL A 232 -15.52 5.30 -6.55
CA VAL A 232 -15.41 5.95 -7.86
C VAL A 232 -16.35 7.16 -7.89
N SER A 233 -15.84 8.28 -8.38
CA SER A 233 -16.62 9.52 -8.55
C SER A 233 -17.81 9.34 -9.54
N SER A 234 -18.79 10.21 -9.45
CA SER A 234 -19.99 10.13 -10.30
C SER A 234 -19.72 10.25 -11.80
N ASP A 235 -18.64 10.92 -12.19
CA ASP A 235 -18.18 11.02 -13.58
C ASP A 235 -17.33 9.82 -14.03
N GLY A 236 -17.04 8.88 -13.12
CA GLY A 236 -16.24 7.68 -13.39
C GLY A 236 -14.76 7.93 -13.62
N GLN A 237 -14.22 9.13 -13.30
CA GLN A 237 -12.84 9.51 -13.65
C GLN A 237 -11.88 9.51 -12.46
N THR A 238 -12.39 9.50 -11.23
CA THR A 238 -11.56 9.51 -10.00
C THR A 238 -11.90 8.33 -9.11
N LEU A 239 -10.89 7.60 -8.67
CA LEU A 239 -10.97 6.57 -7.63
C LEU A 239 -10.36 7.15 -6.35
N SER A 240 -11.13 7.24 -5.29
CA SER A 240 -10.66 7.55 -3.94
C SER A 240 -10.56 6.28 -3.12
N VAL A 241 -9.44 6.10 -2.44
CA VAL A 241 -9.19 4.97 -1.55
C VAL A 241 -8.90 5.50 -0.16
N ASP A 242 -9.78 5.20 0.81
CA ASP A 242 -9.58 5.46 2.22
C ASP A 242 -9.15 4.14 2.89
N ASN A 243 -7.88 4.05 3.29
CA ASN A 243 -7.28 2.86 3.87
C ASN A 243 -7.06 3.00 5.38
N HIS A 244 -7.29 1.91 6.10
CA HIS A 244 -6.97 1.75 7.51
C HIS A 244 -6.06 0.53 7.69
N ASP A 245 -4.76 0.76 7.92
CA ASP A 245 -3.82 -0.28 8.38
C ASP A 245 -4.15 -0.62 9.84
N VAL A 246 -4.83 -1.74 10.04
CA VAL A 246 -5.29 -2.20 11.36
C VAL A 246 -4.11 -2.63 12.23
N LEU A 247 -3.03 -3.15 11.61
CA LEU A 247 -1.85 -3.62 12.34
C LEU A 247 -1.09 -2.48 13.01
N ARG A 248 -1.00 -1.33 12.34
CA ARG A 248 -0.23 -0.18 12.79
C ARG A 248 -1.10 0.94 13.36
N GLY A 249 -2.42 0.89 13.13
CA GLY A 249 -3.37 1.95 13.51
C GLY A 249 -3.17 3.22 12.69
N GLN A 250 -2.66 3.10 11.49
CA GLN A 250 -2.44 4.18 10.54
C GLN A 250 -3.58 4.27 9.54
N LYS A 251 -3.81 5.46 9.02
CA LYS A 251 -4.81 5.71 7.99
C LYS A 251 -4.20 6.51 6.86
N SER A 252 -4.60 6.18 5.64
CA SER A 252 -4.20 6.92 4.46
C SER A 252 -5.38 7.10 3.50
N LYS A 253 -5.34 8.18 2.75
CA LYS A 253 -6.27 8.46 1.67
C LYS A 253 -5.51 8.80 0.42
N PHE A 254 -5.89 8.20 -0.71
CA PHE A 254 -5.26 8.40 -2.02
C PHE A 254 -6.33 8.67 -3.07
N GLU A 255 -5.96 9.42 -4.11
CA GLU A 255 -6.79 9.60 -5.28
C GLU A 255 -6.05 9.16 -6.55
N GLY A 256 -6.73 8.34 -7.35
CA GLY A 256 -6.27 7.88 -8.66
C GLY A 256 -7.15 8.42 -9.78
N LYS A 257 -6.56 8.63 -10.95
CA LYS A 257 -7.25 9.00 -12.18
C LYS A 257 -7.31 7.81 -13.12
N LYS A 258 -8.45 7.67 -13.78
CA LYS A 258 -8.64 6.67 -14.83
C LYS A 258 -7.75 6.99 -16.01
N GLN A 259 -7.10 5.96 -16.54
CA GLN A 259 -6.20 6.04 -17.70
C GLN A 259 -6.93 5.70 -19.00
#